data_5e7201812050b94404e08c973d4d3867
#
_entry.id   5e7201812050b94404e08c973d4d3867
#
_cell.length_a   1.000
_cell.length_b   1.000
_cell.length_c   1.000
_cell.angle_alpha   90.00
_cell.angle_beta   90.00
_cell.angle_gamma   90.00
#
_symmetry.space_group_name_H-M   'P 1'
#
loop_
_entity.id
_entity.type
_entity.pdbx_description
1 polymer ?
#
loop_
_entity_poly.entity_id
_entity_poly.type
_entity_poly.pdbx_seq_one_letter_code
_entity_poly.pdbx_strand_id
1 'polypeptide(L)'
;MCATIAIHLDLTSPESIKQTVRALTENLRQYYTGDLEGLTPGLLPQPYHWWECGAMFNTFIDYWYYTGDDRYNTLITQAMEYQIGDFNAFMPPNQTKSLGNDDQAFWGMAAMSAAENKLPDLGSGKLSWLSLAQAVFNTQKNRWDKKACGGGLRWQIFFFNKGYDYKNTISNGCFFNIATRLHKYLGDELYSDWAEKIWEWELTVGLITPDYRFLDGASDQENCTIFDYKQWTYNAGVHMAGAAAMWNTVSRG
;
A
#
# COMPACT_ATOMS: atom_id res chain seq x y z
N MET A 1 -2.70 -15.14 -31.69
CA MET A 1 -2.17 -13.82 -32.11
C MET A 1 -2.71 -12.80 -31.14
N CYS A 2 -1.88 -12.26 -30.23
CA CYS A 2 -2.26 -11.09 -29.41
C CYS A 2 -2.31 -9.88 -30.36
N ALA A 3 -3.51 -9.37 -30.62
CA ALA A 3 -3.64 -8.10 -31.30
C ALA A 3 -3.17 -7.01 -30.32
N THR A 4 -2.02 -6.42 -30.61
CA THR A 4 -1.55 -5.23 -29.89
C THR A 4 -2.52 -4.11 -30.25
N ILE A 5 -3.47 -3.83 -29.39
CA ILE A 5 -4.34 -2.64 -29.57
C ILE A 5 -3.48 -1.45 -29.19
N ALA A 6 -3.09 -0.65 -30.19
CA ALA A 6 -2.45 0.62 -29.94
C ALA A 6 -3.45 1.53 -29.20
N ILE A 7 -3.15 1.86 -27.95
CA ILE A 7 -3.96 2.80 -27.17
C ILE A 7 -3.57 4.21 -27.61
N HIS A 8 -4.51 4.94 -28.20
CA HIS A 8 -4.33 6.36 -28.49
C HIS A 8 -4.82 7.16 -27.28
N LEU A 9 -3.90 7.82 -26.57
CA LEU A 9 -4.21 8.63 -25.40
C LEU A 9 -4.11 10.13 -25.74
N ASP A 10 -5.26 10.82 -25.67
CA ASP A 10 -5.35 12.28 -25.67
C ASP A 10 -5.58 12.76 -24.24
N LEU A 11 -4.56 13.40 -23.65
CA LEU A 11 -4.61 13.93 -22.27
C LEU A 11 -5.55 15.12 -22.10
N THR A 12 -5.98 15.74 -23.20
CA THR A 12 -6.94 16.87 -23.16
C THR A 12 -8.40 16.41 -23.21
N SER A 13 -8.63 15.13 -23.52
CA SER A 13 -9.97 14.53 -23.63
C SER A 13 -10.25 13.61 -22.43
N PRO A 14 -11.17 13.99 -21.50
CA PRO A 14 -11.60 13.12 -20.41
C PRO A 14 -12.10 11.76 -20.88
N GLU A 15 -12.78 11.70 -22.01
CA GLU A 15 -13.29 10.45 -22.57
C GLU A 15 -12.16 9.55 -23.07
N SER A 16 -11.16 10.11 -23.76
CA SER A 16 -9.96 9.36 -24.17
C SER A 16 -9.21 8.79 -22.97
N ILE A 17 -9.07 9.58 -21.89
CA ILE A 17 -8.45 9.10 -20.64
C ILE A 17 -9.25 7.94 -20.06
N LYS A 18 -10.58 8.05 -19.93
CA LYS A 18 -11.44 7.00 -19.39
C LYS A 18 -11.40 5.72 -20.24
N GLN A 19 -11.40 5.84 -21.56
CA GLN A 19 -11.29 4.68 -22.47
C GLN A 19 -9.94 3.97 -22.31
N THR A 20 -8.86 4.74 -22.20
CA THR A 20 -7.52 4.20 -21.97
C THR A 20 -7.44 3.47 -20.62
N VAL A 21 -7.93 4.08 -19.56
CA VAL A 21 -7.93 3.46 -18.22
C VAL A 21 -8.79 2.20 -18.19
N ARG A 22 -9.94 2.21 -18.88
CA ARG A 22 -10.77 1.00 -19.02
C ARG A 22 -10.00 -0.14 -19.68
N ALA A 23 -9.34 0.11 -20.82
CA ALA A 23 -8.56 -0.90 -21.52
C ALA A 23 -7.41 -1.45 -20.67
N LEU A 24 -6.71 -0.58 -19.92
CA LEU A 24 -5.65 -1.00 -18.98
C LEU A 24 -6.22 -1.87 -17.85
N THR A 25 -7.35 -1.47 -17.27
CA THR A 25 -7.99 -2.20 -16.18
C THR A 25 -8.54 -3.55 -16.64
N GLU A 26 -9.13 -3.63 -17.84
CA GLU A 26 -9.58 -4.90 -18.45
C GLU A 26 -8.39 -5.84 -18.71
N ASN A 27 -7.25 -5.32 -19.17
CA ASN A 27 -6.04 -6.12 -19.31
C ASN A 27 -5.50 -6.60 -17.95
N LEU A 28 -5.46 -5.73 -16.95
CA LEU A 28 -5.03 -6.08 -15.59
C LEU A 28 -5.94 -7.16 -14.99
N ARG A 29 -7.26 -7.07 -15.20
CA ARG A 29 -8.25 -8.06 -14.75
C ARG A 29 -7.98 -9.49 -15.28
N GLN A 30 -7.40 -9.63 -16.46
CA GLN A 30 -7.12 -10.94 -17.06
C GLN A 30 -6.09 -11.76 -16.26
N TYR A 31 -5.25 -11.11 -15.45
CA TYR A 31 -4.30 -11.80 -14.59
C TYR A 31 -4.93 -12.38 -13.32
N TYR A 32 -6.09 -11.86 -12.90
CA TYR A 32 -6.75 -12.32 -11.68
C TYR A 32 -7.68 -13.51 -11.94
N THR A 33 -7.45 -14.57 -11.17
CA THR A 33 -8.23 -15.82 -11.25
C THR A 33 -8.85 -16.22 -9.91
N GLY A 34 -8.62 -15.44 -8.84
CA GLY A 34 -9.08 -15.79 -7.49
C GLY A 34 -10.61 -15.79 -7.29
N ASP A 35 -11.38 -15.36 -8.28
CA ASP A 35 -12.84 -15.43 -8.33
C ASP A 35 -13.37 -16.70 -9.01
N LEU A 36 -12.49 -17.56 -9.53
CA LEU A 36 -12.88 -18.83 -10.12
C LEU A 36 -13.11 -19.89 -9.03
N GLU A 37 -13.99 -20.83 -9.30
CA GLU A 37 -14.31 -21.93 -8.39
C GLU A 37 -13.05 -22.72 -7.99
N GLY A 38 -12.89 -22.95 -6.69
CA GLY A 38 -11.74 -23.67 -6.13
C GLY A 38 -10.46 -22.85 -5.98
N LEU A 39 -10.43 -21.57 -6.41
CA LEU A 39 -9.30 -20.67 -6.19
C LEU A 39 -9.55 -19.72 -5.01
N THR A 40 -8.48 -19.15 -4.49
CA THR A 40 -8.54 -18.32 -3.29
C THR A 40 -8.80 -16.85 -3.67
N PRO A 41 -9.89 -16.24 -3.15
CA PRO A 41 -10.16 -14.83 -3.40
C PRO A 41 -9.02 -13.93 -2.91
N GLY A 42 -8.65 -12.94 -3.73
CA GLY A 42 -7.59 -12.00 -3.43
C GLY A 42 -6.19 -12.45 -3.83
N LEU A 43 -6.03 -13.64 -4.44
CA LEU A 43 -4.73 -14.10 -4.92
C LEU A 43 -4.62 -14.03 -6.45
N LEU A 44 -3.49 -13.52 -6.92
CA LEU A 44 -3.02 -13.68 -8.29
C LEU A 44 -2.32 -15.06 -8.44
N PRO A 45 -2.32 -15.66 -9.64
CA PRO A 45 -1.54 -16.87 -9.90
C PRO A 45 -0.04 -16.57 -9.86
N GLN A 46 0.77 -17.61 -9.66
CA GLN A 46 2.24 -17.48 -9.80
C GLN A 46 2.60 -16.94 -11.22
N PRO A 47 3.63 -16.09 -11.36
CA PRO A 47 4.68 -15.79 -10.36
C PRO A 47 4.39 -14.57 -9.45
N TYR A 48 3.19 -14.03 -9.46
CA TYR A 48 2.85 -12.81 -8.73
C TYR A 48 2.81 -13.03 -7.21
N HIS A 49 3.26 -12.02 -6.47
CA HIS A 49 3.29 -12.02 -5.01
C HIS A 49 1.99 -11.47 -4.41
N TRP A 50 1.77 -11.76 -3.15
CA TRP A 50 0.55 -11.38 -2.43
C TRP A 50 0.33 -9.87 -2.35
N TRP A 51 1.39 -9.07 -2.18
CA TRP A 51 1.28 -7.60 -2.14
C TRP A 51 0.82 -6.99 -3.46
N GLU A 52 1.17 -7.62 -4.61
CA GLU A 52 0.75 -7.15 -5.94
C GLU A 52 -0.77 -7.24 -6.10
N CYS A 53 -1.42 -8.18 -5.38
CA CYS A 53 -2.87 -8.25 -5.34
C CYS A 53 -3.46 -7.01 -4.64
N GLY A 54 -2.89 -6.59 -3.51
CA GLY A 54 -3.28 -5.36 -2.82
C GLY A 54 -3.15 -4.12 -3.73
N ALA A 55 -2.03 -4.01 -4.45
CA ALA A 55 -1.80 -2.94 -5.42
C ALA A 55 -2.81 -2.97 -6.58
N MET A 56 -3.14 -4.16 -7.08
CA MET A 56 -4.13 -4.34 -8.14
C MET A 56 -5.52 -3.89 -7.68
N PHE A 57 -5.98 -4.30 -6.50
CA PHE A 57 -7.28 -3.89 -5.98
C PHE A 57 -7.34 -2.40 -5.68
N ASN A 58 -6.24 -1.79 -5.22
CA ASN A 58 -6.16 -0.34 -5.12
C ASN A 58 -6.38 0.34 -6.49
N THR A 59 -5.76 -0.18 -7.54
CA THR A 59 -5.95 0.32 -8.92
C THR A 59 -7.41 0.19 -9.38
N PHE A 60 -8.10 -0.91 -9.04
CA PHE A 60 -9.52 -1.09 -9.38
C PHE A 60 -10.43 -0.13 -8.60
N ILE A 61 -10.10 0.21 -7.34
CA ILE A 61 -10.81 1.22 -6.55
C ILE A 61 -10.67 2.60 -7.21
N ASP A 62 -9.45 2.96 -7.62
CA ASP A 62 -9.19 4.23 -8.31
C ASP A 62 -9.90 4.27 -9.67
N TYR A 63 -9.90 3.15 -10.43
CA TYR A 63 -10.66 3.02 -11.66
C TYR A 63 -12.14 3.32 -11.45
N TRP A 64 -12.77 2.67 -10.47
CA TRP A 64 -14.18 2.93 -10.14
C TRP A 64 -14.41 4.39 -9.79
N TYR A 65 -13.59 4.96 -8.91
CA TYR A 65 -13.75 6.34 -8.45
C TYR A 65 -13.69 7.35 -9.59
N TYR A 66 -12.70 7.24 -10.49
CA TYR A 66 -12.50 8.20 -11.57
C TYR A 66 -13.42 7.99 -12.78
N THR A 67 -13.91 6.78 -13.00
CA THR A 67 -14.74 6.47 -14.18
C THR A 67 -16.23 6.35 -13.86
N GLY A 68 -16.59 6.05 -12.61
CA GLY A 68 -17.94 5.68 -12.18
C GLY A 68 -18.36 4.26 -12.59
N ASP A 69 -17.45 3.45 -13.14
CA ASP A 69 -17.72 2.09 -13.60
C ASP A 69 -17.51 1.10 -12.44
N ASP A 70 -18.60 0.57 -11.90
CA ASP A 70 -18.66 -0.25 -10.70
C ASP A 70 -18.52 -1.77 -10.95
N ARG A 71 -18.26 -2.17 -12.20
CA ARG A 71 -18.23 -3.57 -12.61
C ARG A 71 -17.30 -4.48 -11.78
N TYR A 72 -16.29 -3.92 -11.13
CA TYR A 72 -15.34 -4.66 -10.31
C TYR A 72 -15.58 -4.53 -8.81
N ASN A 73 -16.54 -3.71 -8.34
CA ASN A 73 -16.72 -3.43 -6.91
C ASN A 73 -17.01 -4.68 -6.08
N THR A 74 -17.86 -5.58 -6.58
CA THR A 74 -18.15 -6.86 -5.90
C THR A 74 -16.89 -7.72 -5.80
N LEU A 75 -16.11 -7.81 -6.88
CA LEU A 75 -14.87 -8.56 -6.92
C LEU A 75 -13.83 -7.99 -5.94
N ILE A 76 -13.67 -6.66 -5.90
CA ILE A 76 -12.78 -5.96 -4.95
C ILE A 76 -13.19 -6.30 -3.52
N THR A 77 -14.46 -6.14 -3.20
CA THR A 77 -14.99 -6.35 -1.84
C THR A 77 -14.77 -7.78 -1.38
N GLN A 78 -15.11 -8.79 -2.21
CA GLN A 78 -14.92 -10.20 -1.89
C GLN A 78 -13.45 -10.57 -1.70
N ALA A 79 -12.59 -10.07 -2.57
CA ALA A 79 -11.15 -10.35 -2.51
C ALA A 79 -10.51 -9.73 -1.27
N MET A 80 -10.77 -8.46 -1.00
CA MET A 80 -10.19 -7.77 0.14
C MET A 80 -10.75 -8.31 1.47
N GLU A 81 -12.06 -8.60 1.55
CA GLU A 81 -12.66 -9.22 2.73
C GLU A 81 -12.00 -10.56 3.08
N TYR A 82 -11.76 -11.40 2.07
CA TYR A 82 -11.12 -12.71 2.28
C TYR A 82 -9.70 -12.61 2.84
N GLN A 83 -8.96 -11.55 2.50
CA GLN A 83 -7.56 -11.36 2.87
C GLN A 83 -7.35 -10.58 4.18
N ILE A 84 -8.39 -10.22 4.91
CA ILE A 84 -8.30 -9.43 6.16
C ILE A 84 -7.38 -10.10 7.21
N GLY A 85 -7.57 -11.39 7.47
CA GLY A 85 -6.71 -12.16 8.38
C GLY A 85 -6.69 -11.65 9.83
N ASP A 86 -5.59 -11.94 10.52
CA ASP A 86 -5.43 -11.65 11.94
C ASP A 86 -5.44 -10.15 12.23
N PHE A 87 -5.95 -9.78 13.41
CA PHE A 87 -6.06 -8.40 13.92
C PHE A 87 -6.91 -7.47 13.04
N ASN A 88 -7.66 -8.00 12.08
CA ASN A 88 -8.36 -7.23 11.05
C ASN A 88 -7.40 -6.31 10.26
N ALA A 89 -6.17 -6.75 10.03
CA ALA A 89 -5.07 -5.91 9.57
C ALA A 89 -4.34 -6.49 8.35
N PHE A 90 -5.02 -7.25 7.50
CA PHE A 90 -4.41 -7.92 6.36
C PHE A 90 -3.17 -8.73 6.77
N MET A 91 -3.38 -9.67 7.69
CA MET A 91 -2.38 -10.62 8.14
C MET A 91 -2.92 -12.06 8.04
N PRO A 92 -3.22 -12.57 6.84
CA PRO A 92 -3.78 -13.91 6.69
C PRO A 92 -2.72 -14.98 7.06
N PRO A 93 -3.08 -16.00 7.85
CA PRO A 93 -2.13 -16.97 8.38
C PRO A 93 -1.32 -17.73 7.32
N ASN A 94 -1.88 -17.89 6.11
CA ASN A 94 -1.20 -18.55 4.99
C ASN A 94 -0.05 -17.71 4.38
N GLN A 95 0.08 -16.43 4.73
CA GLN A 95 1.18 -15.55 4.29
C GLN A 95 2.30 -15.40 5.32
N THR A 96 2.18 -15.96 6.52
CA THR A 96 3.12 -15.80 7.65
C THR A 96 4.60 -16.04 7.26
N LYS A 97 4.87 -16.94 6.33
CA LYS A 97 6.23 -17.32 5.91
C LYS A 97 6.91 -16.30 4.98
N SER A 98 6.18 -15.30 4.51
CA SER A 98 6.69 -14.28 3.56
C SER A 98 6.17 -12.89 3.84
N LEU A 99 5.35 -12.71 4.88
CA LEU A 99 4.64 -11.46 5.14
C LEU A 99 5.59 -10.35 5.63
N GLY A 100 5.77 -9.35 4.78
CA GLY A 100 6.46 -8.11 5.10
C GLY A 100 5.51 -7.01 5.60
N ASN A 101 6.08 -5.99 6.23
CA ASN A 101 5.34 -4.79 6.61
C ASN A 101 4.85 -4.01 5.39
N ASP A 102 5.62 -4.00 4.30
CA ASP A 102 5.25 -3.48 2.99
C ASP A 102 4.10 -4.27 2.36
N ASP A 103 4.22 -5.62 2.34
CA ASP A 103 3.16 -6.49 1.80
C ASP A 103 1.82 -6.18 2.47
N GLN A 104 1.79 -6.13 3.80
CA GLN A 104 0.61 -5.75 4.58
C GLN A 104 0.11 -4.35 4.24
N ALA A 105 1.03 -3.40 4.09
CA ALA A 105 0.68 -2.00 3.88
C ALA A 105 0.08 -1.74 2.49
N PHE A 106 0.44 -2.49 1.44
CA PHE A 106 -0.24 -2.38 0.14
C PHE A 106 -1.74 -2.64 0.25
N TRP A 107 -2.14 -3.63 1.04
CA TRP A 107 -3.56 -3.88 1.33
C TRP A 107 -4.18 -2.80 2.22
N GLY A 108 -3.40 -2.29 3.19
CA GLY A 108 -3.80 -1.16 4.02
C GLY A 108 -4.04 0.13 3.21
N MET A 109 -3.18 0.41 2.22
CA MET A 109 -3.36 1.53 1.30
C MET A 109 -4.58 1.35 0.40
N ALA A 110 -4.87 0.13 -0.05
CA ALA A 110 -6.09 -0.17 -0.79
C ALA A 110 -7.35 0.07 0.07
N ALA A 111 -7.34 -0.37 1.34
CA ALA A 111 -8.42 -0.10 2.27
C ALA A 111 -8.58 1.41 2.55
N MET A 112 -7.47 2.15 2.62
CA MET A 112 -7.51 3.61 2.76
C MET A 112 -8.12 4.28 1.53
N SER A 113 -7.76 3.86 0.31
CA SER A 113 -8.38 4.34 -0.93
C SER A 113 -9.88 4.03 -0.98
N ALA A 114 -10.28 2.84 -0.54
CA ALA A 114 -11.69 2.47 -0.45
C ALA A 114 -12.46 3.39 0.52
N ALA A 115 -11.87 3.73 1.68
CA ALA A 115 -12.46 4.64 2.65
C ALA A 115 -12.56 6.08 2.09
N GLU A 116 -11.48 6.62 1.53
CA GLU A 116 -11.43 7.96 0.97
C GLU A 116 -12.41 8.16 -0.19
N ASN A 117 -12.51 7.15 -1.07
CA ASN A 117 -13.37 7.16 -2.25
C ASN A 117 -14.80 6.70 -1.95
N LYS A 118 -15.10 6.33 -0.68
CA LYS A 118 -16.43 5.87 -0.23
C LYS A 118 -16.92 4.64 -1.00
N LEU A 119 -16.01 3.69 -1.26
CA LEU A 119 -16.44 2.38 -1.76
C LEU A 119 -17.45 1.79 -0.76
N PRO A 120 -18.58 1.22 -1.22
CA PRO A 120 -19.55 0.62 -0.30
C PRO A 120 -18.89 -0.33 0.71
N ASP A 121 -19.25 -0.18 1.99
CA ASP A 121 -18.72 -0.98 3.08
C ASP A 121 -19.07 -2.47 2.94
N LEU A 122 -18.35 -3.32 3.68
CA LEU A 122 -18.47 -4.79 3.67
C LEU A 122 -19.86 -5.31 4.11
N GLY A 123 -20.76 -4.42 4.51
CA GLY A 123 -22.12 -4.72 4.91
C GLY A 123 -22.39 -4.46 6.41
N SER A 124 -23.67 -4.51 6.79
CA SER A 124 -24.11 -4.20 8.15
C SER A 124 -23.47 -5.14 9.18
N GLY A 125 -22.86 -4.55 10.21
CA GLY A 125 -22.19 -5.29 11.30
C GLY A 125 -20.78 -5.80 10.95
N LYS A 126 -20.27 -5.53 9.76
CA LYS A 126 -18.90 -5.82 9.35
C LYS A 126 -17.97 -4.62 9.58
N LEU A 127 -16.68 -4.85 9.37
CA LEU A 127 -15.65 -3.82 9.47
C LEU A 127 -15.80 -2.78 8.34
N SER A 128 -15.50 -1.51 8.64
CA SER A 128 -15.38 -0.48 7.61
C SER A 128 -13.99 -0.49 6.98
N TRP A 129 -13.88 0.01 5.75
CA TRP A 129 -12.58 0.18 5.09
C TRP A 129 -11.62 1.03 5.92
N LEU A 130 -12.13 2.09 6.55
CA LEU A 130 -11.35 2.94 7.45
C LEU A 130 -10.81 2.14 8.64
N SER A 131 -11.63 1.30 9.28
CA SER A 131 -11.18 0.49 10.43
C SER A 131 -10.08 -0.51 10.06
N LEU A 132 -10.10 -1.04 8.83
CA LEU A 132 -9.06 -1.91 8.31
C LEU A 132 -7.73 -1.15 8.10
N ALA A 133 -7.78 0.05 7.50
CA ALA A 133 -6.60 0.90 7.35
C ALA A 133 -6.01 1.31 8.72
N GLN A 134 -6.86 1.66 9.69
CA GLN A 134 -6.44 1.96 11.07
C GLN A 134 -5.83 0.73 11.76
N ALA A 135 -6.33 -0.47 11.51
CA ALA A 135 -5.78 -1.71 12.06
C ALA A 135 -4.37 -1.98 11.50
N VAL A 136 -4.14 -1.77 10.20
CA VAL A 136 -2.80 -1.84 9.61
C VAL A 136 -1.86 -0.82 10.27
N PHE A 137 -2.26 0.44 10.34
CA PHE A 137 -1.49 1.48 11.03
C PHE A 137 -1.13 1.08 12.46
N ASN A 138 -2.09 0.61 13.25
CA ASN A 138 -1.88 0.26 14.65
C ASN A 138 -0.94 -0.95 14.81
N THR A 139 -1.04 -1.95 13.96
CA THR A 139 -0.14 -3.10 13.99
C THR A 139 1.28 -2.69 13.61
N GLN A 140 1.47 -1.82 12.61
CA GLN A 140 2.77 -1.28 12.23
C GLN A 140 3.35 -0.38 13.30
N LYS A 141 2.55 0.51 13.89
CA LYS A 141 2.95 1.33 15.05
C LYS A 141 3.51 0.49 16.18
N ASN A 142 2.88 -0.64 16.49
CA ASN A 142 3.32 -1.55 17.57
C ASN A 142 4.61 -2.31 17.22
N ARG A 143 4.95 -2.44 15.93
CA ARG A 143 6.19 -3.06 15.45
C ARG A 143 7.34 -2.09 15.22
N TRP A 144 7.15 -0.78 15.51
CA TRP A 144 8.23 0.21 15.41
C TRP A 144 9.40 -0.19 16.32
N ASP A 145 10.52 -0.55 15.71
CA ASP A 145 11.67 -1.12 16.45
C ASP A 145 12.72 -0.06 16.77
N LYS A 146 12.83 0.26 18.08
CA LYS A 146 13.82 1.20 18.60
C LYS A 146 15.15 0.54 18.98
N LYS A 147 15.28 -0.79 18.93
CA LYS A 147 16.47 -1.50 19.40
C LYS A 147 17.66 -1.34 18.47
N ALA A 148 17.40 -1.17 17.17
CA ALA A 148 18.41 -0.92 16.16
C ALA A 148 18.03 0.29 15.32
N CYS A 149 19.01 1.01 14.78
CA CYS A 149 18.84 2.16 13.88
C CYS A 149 18.00 3.31 14.49
N GLY A 150 17.81 3.36 15.82
CA GLY A 150 17.01 4.40 16.48
C GLY A 150 15.52 4.37 16.19
N GLY A 151 15.01 3.47 15.38
CA GLY A 151 13.61 3.38 14.96
C GLY A 151 13.40 2.52 13.72
N GLY A 152 12.23 2.66 13.10
CA GLY A 152 11.90 2.06 11.80
C GLY A 152 11.23 0.69 11.87
N LEU A 153 10.45 0.41 10.84
CA LEU A 153 9.91 -0.91 10.60
C LEU A 153 10.96 -1.80 9.93
N ARG A 154 10.96 -3.06 10.31
CA ARG A 154 11.68 -4.11 9.60
C ARG A 154 10.95 -4.44 8.29
N TRP A 155 11.65 -4.98 7.30
CA TRP A 155 10.98 -5.51 6.12
C TRP A 155 10.01 -6.62 6.50
N GLN A 156 10.50 -7.71 7.09
CA GLN A 156 9.68 -8.85 7.47
C GLN A 156 9.05 -8.67 8.86
N ILE A 157 7.79 -9.15 9.01
CA ILE A 157 7.06 -9.08 10.30
C ILE A 157 7.57 -10.13 11.29
N PHE A 158 7.90 -11.32 10.80
CA PHE A 158 8.25 -12.46 11.65
C PHE A 158 9.75 -12.72 11.66
N PHE A 159 10.32 -12.93 12.85
CA PHE A 159 11.76 -13.07 13.07
C PHE A 159 12.39 -14.27 12.35
N PHE A 160 11.62 -15.28 12.00
CA PHE A 160 12.08 -16.46 11.28
C PHE A 160 12.10 -16.28 9.75
N ASN A 161 11.63 -15.16 9.24
CA ASN A 161 11.66 -14.86 7.81
C ASN A 161 13.02 -14.24 7.42
N LYS A 162 13.55 -14.65 6.28
CA LYS A 162 14.73 -14.02 5.69
C LYS A 162 14.42 -12.54 5.40
N GLY A 163 15.26 -11.62 5.86
CA GLY A 163 15.07 -10.18 5.73
C GLY A 163 14.44 -9.53 6.97
N TYR A 164 14.26 -10.27 8.08
CA TYR A 164 13.84 -9.68 9.33
C TYR A 164 14.88 -8.70 9.91
N ASP A 165 16.15 -8.89 9.58
CA ASP A 165 17.29 -8.04 9.94
C ASP A 165 17.51 -6.87 8.98
N TYR A 166 16.50 -6.54 8.17
CA TYR A 166 16.57 -5.49 7.17
C TYR A 166 15.44 -4.47 7.37
N LYS A 167 15.79 -3.18 7.38
CA LYS A 167 14.83 -2.06 7.42
C LYS A 167 14.82 -1.38 6.07
N ASN A 168 13.68 -1.44 5.38
CA ASN A 168 13.57 -0.96 4.02
C ASN A 168 12.67 0.28 3.90
N THR A 169 12.94 1.07 2.90
CA THR A 169 12.25 2.31 2.61
C THR A 169 10.78 2.07 2.26
N ILE A 170 10.47 0.99 1.55
CA ILE A 170 9.05 0.74 1.17
C ILE A 170 8.17 0.43 2.37
N SER A 171 8.61 -0.40 3.35
CA SER A 171 7.82 -0.68 4.55
C SER A 171 7.53 0.60 5.34
N ASN A 172 8.54 1.46 5.49
CA ASN A 172 8.41 2.71 6.22
C ASN A 172 7.64 3.77 5.41
N GLY A 173 7.87 3.86 4.11
CA GLY A 173 7.13 4.76 3.22
C GLY A 173 5.64 4.42 3.08
N CYS A 174 5.28 3.14 3.04
CA CYS A 174 3.88 2.73 3.08
C CYS A 174 3.23 3.08 4.42
N PHE A 175 3.93 2.91 5.55
CA PHE A 175 3.46 3.30 6.87
C PHE A 175 3.28 4.83 6.95
N PHE A 176 4.24 5.60 6.44
CA PHE A 176 4.12 7.06 6.27
C PHE A 176 2.89 7.44 5.44
N ASN A 177 2.69 6.80 4.28
CA ASN A 177 1.55 7.05 3.40
C ASN A 177 0.21 6.82 4.10
N ILE A 178 0.06 5.70 4.81
CA ILE A 178 -1.16 5.40 5.57
C ILE A 178 -1.37 6.44 6.69
N ALA A 179 -0.31 6.80 7.42
CA ALA A 179 -0.37 7.79 8.49
C ALA A 179 -0.85 9.17 7.98
N THR A 180 -0.24 9.69 6.92
CA THR A 180 -0.61 10.99 6.34
C THR A 180 -2.04 11.02 5.82
N ARG A 181 -2.49 9.93 5.18
CA ARG A 181 -3.85 9.82 4.66
C ARG A 181 -4.89 9.68 5.77
N LEU A 182 -4.59 8.95 6.86
CA LEU A 182 -5.43 8.88 8.04
C LEU A 182 -5.55 10.24 8.72
N HIS A 183 -4.43 10.99 8.86
CA HIS A 183 -4.47 12.36 9.36
C HIS A 183 -5.37 13.25 8.50
N LYS A 184 -5.17 13.24 7.19
CA LYS A 184 -6.00 14.00 6.24
C LYS A 184 -7.47 13.67 6.35
N TYR A 185 -7.82 12.40 6.58
CA TYR A 185 -9.19 11.92 6.62
C TYR A 185 -9.89 12.20 7.94
N LEU A 186 -9.18 12.05 9.07
CA LEU A 186 -9.73 12.10 10.43
C LEU A 186 -9.44 13.42 11.17
N GLY A 187 -8.39 14.16 10.78
CA GLY A 187 -7.92 15.34 11.52
C GLY A 187 -7.26 15.02 12.87
N ASP A 188 -6.89 13.75 13.12
CA ASP A 188 -6.26 13.33 14.37
C ASP A 188 -4.75 13.49 14.29
N GLU A 189 -4.18 14.27 15.22
CA GLU A 189 -2.75 14.59 15.27
C GLU A 189 -1.86 13.37 15.55
N LEU A 190 -2.39 12.31 16.16
CA LEU A 190 -1.65 11.06 16.33
C LEU A 190 -1.02 10.58 15.02
N TYR A 191 -1.76 10.71 13.93
CA TYR A 191 -1.31 10.22 12.63
C TYR A 191 -0.28 11.16 11.99
N SER A 192 -0.40 12.47 12.15
CA SER A 192 0.63 13.43 11.69
C SER A 192 1.93 13.27 12.47
N ASP A 193 1.87 13.13 13.79
CA ASP A 193 3.05 12.89 14.64
C ASP A 193 3.82 11.64 14.20
N TRP A 194 3.10 10.58 13.83
CA TRP A 194 3.74 9.39 13.30
C TRP A 194 4.29 9.58 11.89
N ALA A 195 3.60 10.31 11.04
CA ALA A 195 4.09 10.62 9.70
C ALA A 195 5.40 11.41 9.76
N GLU A 196 5.45 12.47 10.56
CA GLU A 196 6.67 13.27 10.78
C GLU A 196 7.80 12.42 11.35
N LYS A 197 7.51 11.60 12.37
CA LYS A 197 8.49 10.71 12.98
C LYS A 197 9.08 9.69 12.01
N ILE A 198 8.27 9.12 11.11
CA ILE A 198 8.77 8.17 10.10
C ILE A 198 9.67 8.90 9.11
N TRP A 199 9.21 10.04 8.60
CA TRP A 199 9.94 10.86 7.65
C TRP A 199 11.30 11.33 8.20
N GLU A 200 11.31 11.88 9.42
CA GLU A 200 12.53 12.31 10.09
C GLU A 200 13.49 11.16 10.36
N TRP A 201 12.95 9.99 10.73
CA TRP A 201 13.78 8.80 10.93
C TRP A 201 14.45 8.37 9.61
N GLU A 202 13.73 8.30 8.50
CA GLU A 202 14.29 7.91 7.20
C GLU A 202 15.37 8.90 6.72
N LEU A 203 15.17 10.19 6.94
CA LEU A 203 16.18 11.22 6.69
C LEU A 203 17.41 11.04 7.60
N THR A 204 17.18 10.82 8.89
CA THR A 204 18.24 10.72 9.89
C THR A 204 19.13 9.51 9.66
N VAL A 205 18.57 8.37 9.31
CA VAL A 205 19.37 7.17 9.01
C VAL A 205 19.97 7.21 7.61
N GLY A 206 19.48 8.06 6.71
CA GLY A 206 20.00 8.23 5.35
C GLY A 206 19.32 7.37 4.28
N LEU A 207 18.17 6.77 4.57
CA LEU A 207 17.34 6.08 3.57
C LEU A 207 16.74 7.05 2.57
N ILE A 208 16.39 8.26 3.02
CA ILE A 208 16.13 9.42 2.16
C ILE A 208 17.37 10.30 2.19
N THR A 209 17.99 10.49 1.03
CA THR A 209 19.20 11.31 0.91
C THR A 209 18.85 12.81 0.92
N PRO A 210 19.83 13.73 1.20
CA PRO A 210 19.58 15.17 1.17
C PRO A 210 19.08 15.72 -0.18
N ASP A 211 19.33 15.00 -1.26
CA ASP A 211 18.84 15.30 -2.61
C ASP A 211 17.57 14.49 -2.97
N TYR A 212 16.87 13.96 -1.94
CA TYR A 212 15.60 13.24 -2.06
C TYR A 212 15.63 11.98 -2.93
N ARG A 213 16.76 11.27 -2.94
CA ARG A 213 16.79 9.90 -3.47
C ARG A 213 16.36 8.92 -2.37
N PHE A 214 15.58 7.93 -2.75
CA PHE A 214 15.07 6.90 -1.86
C PHE A 214 15.85 5.61 -2.11
N LEU A 215 16.72 5.26 -1.16
CA LEU A 215 17.50 4.02 -1.20
C LEU A 215 16.61 2.82 -0.85
N ASP A 216 17.04 1.61 -1.18
CA ASP A 216 16.21 0.42 -0.91
C ASP A 216 16.06 0.14 0.58
N GLY A 217 17.16 0.09 1.33
CA GLY A 217 17.13 -0.18 2.77
C GLY A 217 18.53 -0.37 3.35
N ALA A 218 18.57 -0.79 4.62
CA ALA A 218 19.80 -1.04 5.35
C ALA A 218 19.65 -2.20 6.35
N SER A 219 20.77 -2.88 6.63
CA SER A 219 20.81 -3.92 7.66
C SER A 219 20.77 -3.33 9.07
N ASP A 220 19.96 -3.91 9.96
CA ASP A 220 19.90 -3.52 11.36
C ASP A 220 21.11 -4.03 12.16
N GLN A 221 21.77 -5.08 11.70
CA GLN A 221 22.97 -5.64 12.33
C GLN A 221 24.13 -4.65 12.31
N GLU A 222 24.20 -3.81 11.28
CA GLU A 222 25.17 -2.74 11.14
C GLU A 222 24.59 -1.38 11.58
N ASN A 223 23.54 -1.41 12.38
CA ASN A 223 22.82 -0.23 12.86
C ASN A 223 22.46 0.75 11.73
N CYS A 224 22.06 0.22 10.59
CA CYS A 224 21.68 0.94 9.37
C CYS A 224 22.79 1.84 8.78
N THR A 225 24.06 1.50 8.95
CA THR A 225 25.18 2.24 8.35
C THR A 225 25.61 1.73 6.98
N ILE A 226 25.13 0.54 6.59
CA ILE A 226 25.41 -0.08 5.28
C ILE A 226 24.10 -0.16 4.50
N PHE A 227 24.05 0.54 3.36
CA PHE A 227 22.86 0.68 2.52
C PHE A 227 22.89 -0.22 1.30
N ASP A 228 21.72 -0.71 0.88
CA ASP A 228 21.49 -1.08 -0.52
C ASP A 228 21.07 0.19 -1.28
N TYR A 229 21.94 0.62 -2.20
CA TYR A 229 21.79 1.86 -2.98
C TYR A 229 20.83 1.74 -4.16
N LYS A 230 20.16 0.60 -4.33
CA LYS A 230 19.12 0.46 -5.35
C LYS A 230 18.02 1.48 -5.11
N GLN A 231 17.45 1.95 -6.19
CA GLN A 231 16.33 2.89 -6.18
C GLN A 231 15.19 2.28 -6.98
N TRP A 232 14.04 2.16 -6.32
CA TRP A 232 12.83 1.64 -6.94
C TRP A 232 11.81 2.78 -7.04
N THR A 233 11.11 2.85 -8.16
CA THR A 233 10.10 3.88 -8.41
C THR A 233 8.99 3.89 -7.36
N TYR A 234 8.62 2.74 -6.81
CA TYR A 234 7.59 2.64 -5.80
C TYR A 234 7.97 3.32 -4.47
N ASN A 235 9.26 3.33 -4.08
CA ASN A 235 9.72 4.07 -2.90
C ASN A 235 9.40 5.57 -3.02
N ALA A 236 9.82 6.17 -4.13
CA ALA A 236 9.51 7.58 -4.38
C ALA A 236 8.00 7.83 -4.53
N GLY A 237 7.28 6.92 -5.19
CA GLY A 237 5.84 7.04 -5.44
C GLY A 237 5.01 7.06 -4.16
N VAL A 238 5.24 6.13 -3.21
CA VAL A 238 4.47 6.09 -1.95
C VAL A 238 4.75 7.28 -1.06
N HIS A 239 6.02 7.76 -1.01
CA HIS A 239 6.39 8.95 -0.26
C HIS A 239 5.80 10.22 -0.88
N MET A 240 5.87 10.37 -2.19
CA MET A 240 5.28 11.51 -2.89
C MET A 240 3.76 11.60 -2.65
N ALA A 241 3.06 10.47 -2.72
CA ALA A 241 1.62 10.43 -2.45
C ALA A 241 1.30 10.78 -0.99
N GLY A 242 2.08 10.28 -0.02
CA GLY A 242 1.96 10.62 1.39
C GLY A 242 2.25 12.10 1.67
N ALA A 243 3.35 12.64 1.11
CA ALA A 243 3.70 14.06 1.23
C ALA A 243 2.62 14.98 0.64
N ALA A 244 2.05 14.60 -0.51
CA ALA A 244 0.94 15.35 -1.10
C ALA A 244 -0.33 15.31 -0.23
N ALA A 245 -0.60 14.19 0.46
CA ALA A 245 -1.70 14.12 1.42
C ALA A 245 -1.47 15.07 2.59
N MET A 246 -0.24 15.12 3.15
CA MET A 246 0.15 16.00 4.25
C MET A 246 0.10 17.48 3.84
N TRP A 247 0.65 17.83 2.69
CA TRP A 247 0.61 19.20 2.15
C TRP A 247 -0.82 19.76 2.10
N ASN A 248 -1.78 18.94 1.67
CA ASN A 248 -3.18 19.35 1.56
C ASN A 248 -3.86 19.59 2.92
N THR A 249 -3.29 19.15 4.04
CA THR A 249 -3.81 19.47 5.38
C THR A 249 -3.22 20.76 5.93
N VAL A 250 -1.92 20.98 5.74
CA VAL A 250 -1.20 22.17 6.24
C VAL A 250 -1.56 23.43 5.45
N SER A 251 -1.84 23.32 4.13
CA SER A 251 -2.14 24.48 3.28
C SER A 251 -3.57 25.02 3.44
N ARG A 252 -4.41 24.41 4.26
CA ARG A 252 -5.80 24.84 4.49
C ARG A 252 -6.04 25.47 5.87
N GLY A 253 -5.01 25.60 6.68
CA GLY A 253 -4.96 26.36 7.93
C GLY A 253 -4.24 27.67 7.71
#